data_05e6fb4d8cebc346782e1b5f093be2c0
#
_entry.id   05e6fb4d8cebc346782e1b5f093be2c0
#
_cell.length_a   1.000
_cell.length_b   1.000
_cell.length_c   1.000
_cell.angle_alpha   90.00
_cell.angle_beta   90.00
_cell.angle_gamma   90.00
#
_symmetry.space_group_name_H-M   'P 1'
#
loop_
_entity.id
_entity.type
_entity.pdbx_description
1 polymer ?
#
loop_
_entity_poly.entity_id
_entity_poly.type
_entity_poly.pdbx_seq_one_letter_code
_entity_poly.pdbx_strand_id
1 'polypeptide(L)'
;MNILIFGGSGKMGAAVAWDLVKQADVESVGLVGRNEDSLKKTANWVNSSKIRLHTLDIMDVEASKALMEAYDVGVSTLPDRRTSYRVVDTAIQAGLDIVDMLEEYHRRPDPYEVEGLEKPEGMSLNEYGDWLHEEALAKNVTFLDGIGFAPGISNITVGEGIRKLDQADCAVARVGGIPSKEAADRHPLRYMITWAFDHVLREYMIRLNVIKDGKIVEVDASSECEGFKFTKFGQNEVLECAITPGMPSFLYTRPELQEFAEKTVRWPGHWEGIKTLKEIGMLDLEPVEIQGIKIAPRDFLLAVIEPKLQPLEGDTDVCVMWNTVTGTKDGKKHRIDYYLWDEADTELGISSMARVTGFSAAIGALFIGRGKITKKGIVPPEDAFDSELYEDFLDELELRNISILEEITPLG
;
A
#
# COMPACT_ATOMS: atom_id res chain seq x y z
N MET A 1 -8.49 -23.85 -3.43
CA MET A 1 -9.18 -22.54 -3.65
C MET A 1 -8.77 -21.92 -4.97
N ASN A 2 -9.63 -21.09 -5.57
CA ASN A 2 -9.38 -20.36 -6.81
C ASN A 2 -9.26 -18.86 -6.49
N ILE A 3 -8.19 -18.20 -6.92
CA ILE A 3 -7.94 -16.80 -6.60
C ILE A 3 -7.87 -15.98 -7.89
N LEU A 4 -8.54 -14.82 -7.94
CA LEU A 4 -8.63 -13.94 -9.08
C LEU A 4 -7.84 -12.65 -8.84
N ILE A 5 -6.91 -12.30 -9.74
CA ILE A 5 -6.05 -11.11 -9.60
C ILE A 5 -6.41 -10.09 -10.67
N PHE A 6 -6.93 -8.93 -10.25
CA PHE A 6 -7.16 -7.77 -11.09
C PHE A 6 -5.87 -6.95 -11.20
N GLY A 7 -5.48 -6.62 -12.43
CA GLY A 7 -4.16 -6.05 -12.69
C GLY A 7 -3.04 -7.09 -12.76
N GLY A 8 -3.38 -8.36 -13.07
CA GLY A 8 -2.48 -9.50 -13.06
C GLY A 8 -1.25 -9.40 -13.97
N SER A 9 -1.20 -8.44 -14.91
CA SER A 9 -0.03 -8.16 -15.74
C SER A 9 0.91 -7.08 -15.19
N GLY A 10 0.54 -6.42 -14.08
CA GLY A 10 1.37 -5.44 -13.38
C GLY A 10 2.44 -6.09 -12.50
N LYS A 11 3.43 -5.31 -12.04
CA LYS A 11 4.50 -5.80 -11.15
C LYS A 11 3.95 -6.47 -9.88
N MET A 12 2.98 -5.82 -9.21
CA MET A 12 2.37 -6.35 -7.99
C MET A 12 1.53 -7.59 -8.26
N GLY A 13 0.67 -7.56 -9.29
CA GLY A 13 -0.15 -8.72 -9.68
C GLY A 13 0.68 -9.94 -10.07
N ALA A 14 1.81 -9.74 -10.74
CA ALA A 14 2.75 -10.80 -11.07
C ALA A 14 3.39 -11.42 -9.81
N ALA A 15 3.80 -10.59 -8.83
CA ALA A 15 4.37 -11.05 -7.56
C ALA A 15 3.33 -11.86 -6.75
N VAL A 16 2.09 -11.35 -6.65
CA VAL A 16 0.97 -12.08 -6.03
C VAL A 16 0.77 -13.44 -6.69
N ALA A 17 0.69 -13.47 -8.03
CA ALA A 17 0.50 -14.72 -8.77
C ALA A 17 1.63 -15.72 -8.52
N TRP A 18 2.89 -15.24 -8.54
CA TRP A 18 4.07 -16.07 -8.32
C TRP A 18 4.09 -16.71 -6.93
N ASP A 19 3.63 -16.00 -5.91
CA ASP A 19 3.53 -16.55 -4.56
C ASP A 19 2.38 -17.55 -4.43
N LEU A 20 1.19 -17.20 -4.93
CA LEU A 20 -0.02 -18.01 -4.79
C LEU A 20 0.08 -19.37 -5.50
N VAL A 21 0.72 -19.47 -6.66
CA VAL A 21 0.83 -20.75 -7.38
C VAL A 21 1.65 -21.79 -6.63
N LYS A 22 2.46 -21.40 -5.65
CA LYS A 22 3.27 -22.28 -4.81
C LYS A 22 2.46 -22.94 -3.69
N GLN A 23 1.31 -22.39 -3.35
CA GLN A 23 0.47 -22.90 -2.28
C GLN A 23 -0.25 -24.18 -2.71
N ALA A 24 -0.16 -25.23 -1.89
CA ALA A 24 -0.72 -26.53 -2.23
C ALA A 24 -2.24 -26.53 -2.34
N ASP A 25 -2.90 -25.70 -1.53
CA ASP A 25 -4.35 -25.56 -1.46
C ASP A 25 -4.94 -24.55 -2.49
N VAL A 26 -4.10 -23.88 -3.27
CA VAL A 26 -4.51 -23.05 -4.41
C VAL A 26 -4.57 -23.92 -5.67
N GLU A 27 -5.75 -24.04 -6.28
CA GLU A 27 -6.01 -24.84 -7.48
C GLU A 27 -5.79 -24.04 -8.75
N SER A 28 -6.26 -22.78 -8.77
CA SER A 28 -6.07 -21.89 -9.90
C SER A 28 -5.87 -20.44 -9.48
N VAL A 29 -5.12 -19.71 -10.31
CA VAL A 29 -4.88 -18.26 -10.19
C VAL A 29 -5.27 -17.62 -11.51
N GLY A 30 -6.37 -16.85 -11.48
CA GLY A 30 -6.85 -16.07 -12.62
C GLY A 30 -6.13 -14.73 -12.72
N LEU A 31 -5.57 -14.41 -13.87
CA LEU A 31 -4.97 -13.09 -14.15
C LEU A 31 -5.92 -12.29 -15.06
N VAL A 32 -6.44 -11.18 -14.54
CA VAL A 32 -7.32 -10.27 -15.27
C VAL A 32 -6.54 -9.04 -15.73
N GLY A 33 -6.71 -8.67 -17.00
CA GLY A 33 -6.14 -7.47 -17.58
C GLY A 33 -6.62 -7.23 -19.00
N ARG A 34 -6.45 -6.01 -19.52
CA ARG A 34 -6.94 -5.62 -20.86
C ARG A 34 -6.05 -6.09 -22.00
N ASN A 35 -4.77 -6.33 -21.72
CA ASN A 35 -3.77 -6.68 -22.72
C ASN A 35 -3.35 -8.15 -22.59
N GLU A 36 -3.79 -8.98 -23.54
CA GLU A 36 -3.53 -10.42 -23.56
C GLU A 36 -2.03 -10.76 -23.62
N ASP A 37 -1.25 -9.99 -24.39
CA ASP A 37 0.20 -10.26 -24.51
C ASP A 37 0.94 -9.98 -23.22
N SER A 38 0.53 -8.94 -22.49
CA SER A 38 1.07 -8.65 -21.16
C SER A 38 0.71 -9.74 -20.15
N LEU A 39 -0.53 -10.25 -20.18
CA LEU A 39 -0.94 -11.39 -19.35
C LEU A 39 -0.14 -12.65 -19.68
N LYS A 40 0.10 -12.94 -20.97
CA LYS A 40 0.94 -14.06 -21.41
C LYS A 40 2.38 -13.93 -20.92
N LYS A 41 2.95 -12.72 -20.93
CA LYS A 41 4.31 -12.48 -20.38
C LYS A 41 4.38 -12.85 -18.90
N THR A 42 3.40 -12.39 -18.11
CA THR A 42 3.32 -12.75 -16.69
C THR A 42 3.14 -14.25 -16.50
N ALA A 43 2.23 -14.90 -17.23
CA ALA A 43 2.01 -16.34 -17.15
C ALA A 43 3.28 -17.13 -17.47
N ASN A 44 4.01 -16.74 -18.51
CA ASN A 44 5.28 -17.37 -18.89
C ASN A 44 6.36 -17.20 -17.81
N TRP A 45 6.42 -16.02 -17.17
CA TRP A 45 7.37 -15.77 -16.09
C TRP A 45 7.01 -16.57 -14.83
N VAL A 46 5.73 -16.61 -14.43
CA VAL A 46 5.26 -17.43 -13.29
C VAL A 46 5.43 -18.91 -13.56
N ASN A 47 5.29 -19.34 -14.82
CA ASN A 47 5.51 -20.71 -15.31
C ASN A 47 4.80 -21.79 -14.50
N SER A 48 3.49 -21.64 -14.31
CA SER A 48 2.66 -22.59 -13.57
C SER A 48 1.41 -23.00 -14.33
N SER A 49 1.07 -24.29 -14.26
CA SER A 49 -0.17 -24.83 -14.83
C SER A 49 -1.45 -24.35 -14.12
N LYS A 50 -1.31 -23.71 -12.95
CA LYS A 50 -2.42 -23.12 -12.18
C LYS A 50 -2.92 -21.81 -12.78
N ILE A 51 -2.14 -21.13 -13.65
CA ILE A 51 -2.51 -19.83 -14.21
C ILE A 51 -3.65 -19.96 -15.21
N ARG A 52 -4.61 -19.03 -15.12
CA ARG A 52 -5.71 -18.82 -16.05
C ARG A 52 -5.70 -17.37 -16.51
N LEU A 53 -5.82 -17.11 -17.81
CA LEU A 53 -5.80 -15.77 -18.38
C LEU A 53 -7.21 -15.31 -18.71
N HIS A 54 -7.56 -14.10 -18.32
CA HIS A 54 -8.82 -13.45 -18.58
C HIS A 54 -8.57 -12.07 -19.18
N THR A 55 -8.71 -11.94 -20.49
CA THR A 55 -8.66 -10.65 -21.17
C THR A 55 -10.00 -9.96 -20.99
N LEU A 56 -10.06 -9.01 -20.08
CA LEU A 56 -11.30 -8.35 -19.65
C LEU A 56 -11.02 -6.89 -19.27
N ASP A 57 -11.91 -5.99 -19.68
CA ASP A 57 -12.00 -4.65 -19.12
C ASP A 57 -12.91 -4.70 -17.88
N ILE A 58 -12.37 -4.37 -16.74
CA ILE A 58 -13.11 -4.38 -15.47
C ILE A 58 -14.27 -3.37 -15.43
N MET A 59 -14.29 -2.42 -16.37
CA MET A 59 -15.42 -1.50 -16.55
C MET A 59 -16.64 -2.18 -17.17
N ASP A 60 -16.49 -3.39 -17.75
CA ASP A 60 -17.60 -4.29 -18.08
C ASP A 60 -18.03 -5.04 -16.82
N VAL A 61 -18.95 -4.43 -16.07
CA VAL A 61 -19.40 -4.90 -14.75
C VAL A 61 -20.04 -6.29 -14.84
N GLU A 62 -20.87 -6.55 -15.86
CA GLU A 62 -21.57 -7.84 -15.98
C GLU A 62 -20.59 -8.98 -16.28
N ALA A 63 -19.64 -8.76 -17.19
CA ALA A 63 -18.62 -9.75 -17.49
C ALA A 63 -17.67 -9.95 -16.29
N SER A 64 -17.32 -8.87 -15.58
CA SER A 64 -16.49 -8.94 -14.37
C SER A 64 -17.18 -9.74 -13.27
N LYS A 65 -18.46 -9.47 -13.01
CA LYS A 65 -19.26 -10.17 -12.02
C LYS A 65 -19.40 -11.66 -12.34
N ALA A 66 -19.74 -11.99 -13.58
CA ALA A 66 -19.82 -13.39 -14.03
C ALA A 66 -18.49 -14.16 -13.87
N LEU A 67 -17.35 -13.47 -14.09
CA LEU A 67 -16.04 -14.06 -13.84
C LEU A 67 -15.77 -14.26 -12.35
N MET A 68 -16.09 -13.27 -11.50
CA MET A 68 -15.91 -13.30 -10.07
C MET A 68 -16.64 -14.47 -9.40
N GLU A 69 -17.83 -14.83 -9.86
CA GLU A 69 -18.64 -15.95 -9.35
C GLU A 69 -17.94 -17.33 -9.44
N ALA A 70 -16.90 -17.45 -10.27
CA ALA A 70 -16.12 -18.68 -10.42
C ALA A 70 -14.90 -18.79 -9.50
N TYR A 71 -14.66 -17.79 -8.63
CA TYR A 71 -13.50 -17.68 -7.77
C TYR A 71 -13.89 -17.55 -6.31
N ASP A 72 -12.98 -17.93 -5.41
CA ASP A 72 -13.21 -17.91 -3.95
C ASP A 72 -12.77 -16.59 -3.33
N VAL A 73 -11.67 -15.98 -3.84
CA VAL A 73 -11.12 -14.71 -3.33
C VAL A 73 -10.59 -13.86 -4.49
N GLY A 74 -10.83 -12.56 -4.44
CA GLY A 74 -10.25 -11.56 -5.34
C GLY A 74 -9.04 -10.84 -4.74
N VAL A 75 -8.10 -10.42 -5.61
CA VAL A 75 -6.99 -9.53 -5.25
C VAL A 75 -6.96 -8.38 -6.25
N SER A 76 -7.18 -7.16 -5.78
CA SER A 76 -7.03 -5.95 -6.59
C SER A 76 -5.61 -5.40 -6.46
N THR A 77 -4.91 -5.30 -7.58
CA THR A 77 -3.59 -4.67 -7.68
C THR A 77 -3.62 -3.45 -8.59
N LEU A 78 -4.79 -2.81 -8.67
CA LEU A 78 -5.06 -1.67 -9.53
C LEU A 78 -4.61 -0.39 -8.84
N PRO A 79 -3.91 0.52 -9.57
CA PRO A 79 -3.23 1.65 -8.95
C PRO A 79 -4.11 2.89 -8.77
N ASP A 80 -5.29 2.91 -9.34
CA ASP A 80 -6.14 4.09 -9.35
C ASP A 80 -7.50 3.85 -8.69
N ARG A 81 -8.07 4.91 -8.12
CA ARG A 81 -9.32 4.91 -7.38
C ARG A 81 -10.51 4.42 -8.20
N ARG A 82 -10.65 4.92 -9.43
CA ARG A 82 -11.77 4.60 -10.29
C ARG A 82 -11.88 3.11 -10.56
N THR A 83 -10.75 2.48 -10.92
CA THR A 83 -10.73 1.06 -11.24
C THR A 83 -10.77 0.19 -9.99
N SER A 84 -10.10 0.58 -8.90
CA SER A 84 -10.13 -0.16 -7.64
C SER A 84 -11.52 -0.17 -7.01
N TYR A 85 -12.16 0.98 -6.84
CA TYR A 85 -13.52 1.06 -6.31
C TYR A 85 -14.54 0.31 -7.15
N ARG A 86 -14.40 0.36 -8.48
CA ARG A 86 -15.27 -0.41 -9.40
C ARG A 86 -15.13 -1.92 -9.17
N VAL A 87 -13.90 -2.41 -9.04
CA VAL A 87 -13.65 -3.84 -8.78
C VAL A 87 -14.18 -4.25 -7.41
N VAL A 88 -13.96 -3.45 -6.37
CA VAL A 88 -14.44 -3.71 -5.01
C VAL A 88 -15.97 -3.76 -4.96
N ASP A 89 -16.64 -2.75 -5.52
CA ASP A 89 -18.11 -2.73 -5.59
C ASP A 89 -18.66 -3.95 -6.35
N THR A 90 -18.07 -4.28 -7.50
CA THR A 90 -18.48 -5.46 -8.30
C THR A 90 -18.24 -6.76 -7.53
N ALA A 91 -17.12 -6.89 -6.80
CA ALA A 91 -16.81 -8.06 -5.98
C ALA A 91 -17.84 -8.23 -4.83
N ILE A 92 -18.19 -7.13 -4.14
CA ILE A 92 -19.23 -7.14 -3.11
C ILE A 92 -20.58 -7.60 -3.71
N GLN A 93 -20.96 -7.08 -4.88
CA GLN A 93 -22.19 -7.47 -5.56
C GLN A 93 -22.18 -8.94 -6.00
N ALA A 94 -21.03 -9.47 -6.39
CA ALA A 94 -20.82 -10.88 -6.74
C ALA A 94 -20.77 -11.82 -5.51
N GLY A 95 -20.60 -11.27 -4.30
CA GLY A 95 -20.40 -12.07 -3.09
C GLY A 95 -18.99 -12.64 -2.96
N LEU A 96 -18.00 -12.02 -3.62
CA LEU A 96 -16.59 -12.42 -3.62
C LEU A 96 -15.84 -11.69 -2.52
N ASP A 97 -15.22 -12.43 -1.59
CA ASP A 97 -14.26 -11.84 -0.65
C ASP A 97 -13.08 -11.25 -1.44
N ILE A 98 -12.60 -10.07 -1.05
CA ILE A 98 -11.56 -9.36 -1.81
C ILE A 98 -10.54 -8.70 -0.90
N VAL A 99 -9.31 -8.60 -1.40
CA VAL A 99 -8.24 -7.78 -0.82
C VAL A 99 -7.77 -6.75 -1.82
N ASP A 100 -7.31 -5.59 -1.35
CA ASP A 100 -6.60 -4.62 -2.18
C ASP A 100 -5.35 -4.08 -1.48
N MET A 101 -4.59 -3.24 -2.16
CA MET A 101 -3.36 -2.61 -1.64
C MET A 101 -3.34 -1.10 -1.87
N LEU A 102 -4.51 -0.50 -2.11
CA LEU A 102 -4.63 0.94 -2.35
C LEU A 102 -4.36 1.72 -1.05
N GLU A 103 -3.67 2.84 -1.15
CA GLU A 103 -3.37 3.74 -0.04
C GLU A 103 -4.59 4.60 0.32
N GLU A 104 -5.68 3.93 0.64
CA GLU A 104 -6.93 4.57 1.00
C GLU A 104 -7.67 3.73 2.05
N TYR A 105 -8.55 4.37 2.79
CA TYR A 105 -9.52 3.66 3.62
C TYR A 105 -10.90 3.83 3.00
N HIS A 106 -11.37 2.81 2.29
CA HIS A 106 -12.61 2.87 1.49
C HIS A 106 -13.85 3.24 2.29
N ARG A 107 -13.85 2.99 3.60
CA ARG A 107 -14.91 3.43 4.49
C ARG A 107 -14.89 4.94 4.78
N ARG A 108 -13.73 5.59 4.61
CA ARG A 108 -13.53 7.03 4.78
C ARG A 108 -12.67 7.56 3.64
N PRO A 109 -13.24 7.61 2.41
CA PRO A 109 -12.50 8.03 1.23
C PRO A 109 -11.93 9.43 1.40
N ASP A 110 -10.68 9.61 1.04
CA ASP A 110 -10.01 10.89 1.18
C ASP A 110 -10.51 11.91 0.16
N PRO A 111 -10.81 13.17 0.58
CA PRO A 111 -11.37 14.17 -0.31
C PRO A 111 -10.37 14.72 -1.34
N TYR A 112 -9.07 14.51 -1.17
CA TYR A 112 -8.04 15.02 -2.07
C TYR A 112 -7.94 14.20 -3.37
N GLU A 113 -8.43 12.98 -3.40
CA GLU A 113 -8.45 12.11 -4.58
C GLU A 113 -9.86 11.79 -5.05
N VAL A 114 -10.69 12.82 -5.25
CA VAL A 114 -12.06 12.63 -5.77
C VAL A 114 -12.10 12.31 -7.25
N GLU A 115 -11.01 12.56 -7.99
CA GLU A 115 -10.97 12.34 -9.42
C GLU A 115 -11.11 10.85 -9.77
N GLY A 116 -12.13 10.54 -10.55
CA GLY A 116 -12.41 9.18 -11.02
C GLY A 116 -13.24 8.32 -10.06
N LEU A 117 -13.52 8.77 -8.84
CA LEU A 117 -14.43 8.05 -7.94
C LEU A 117 -15.89 8.28 -8.38
N GLU A 118 -16.53 7.23 -8.87
CA GLU A 118 -17.96 7.22 -9.17
C GLU A 118 -18.74 6.73 -7.94
N LYS A 119 -19.57 7.60 -7.38
CA LYS A 119 -20.44 7.30 -6.25
C LYS A 119 -21.90 7.59 -6.61
N PRO A 120 -22.90 6.97 -5.92
CA PRO A 120 -24.30 7.27 -6.11
C PRO A 120 -24.61 8.77 -5.94
N GLU A 121 -25.51 9.29 -6.78
CA GLU A 121 -25.88 10.69 -6.76
C GLU A 121 -26.46 11.09 -5.39
N GLY A 122 -26.02 12.23 -4.88
CA GLY A 122 -26.48 12.78 -3.61
C GLY A 122 -25.75 12.28 -2.36
N MET A 123 -24.92 11.24 -2.45
CA MET A 123 -24.12 10.75 -1.32
C MET A 123 -22.85 11.61 -1.13
N SER A 124 -22.53 11.94 0.11
CA SER A 124 -21.17 12.39 0.50
C SER A 124 -20.18 11.24 0.42
N LEU A 125 -18.87 11.52 0.52
CA LEU A 125 -17.83 10.48 0.53
C LEU A 125 -17.99 9.51 1.73
N ASN A 126 -18.27 10.06 2.91
CA ASN A 126 -18.45 9.24 4.11
C ASN A 126 -19.70 8.35 4.03
N GLU A 127 -20.82 8.90 3.52
CA GLU A 127 -22.04 8.11 3.31
C GLU A 127 -21.81 7.00 2.29
N TYR A 128 -21.02 7.25 1.25
CA TYR A 128 -20.65 6.24 0.27
C TYR A 128 -19.79 5.12 0.88
N GLY A 129 -18.79 5.48 1.69
CA GLY A 129 -17.96 4.49 2.37
C GLY A 129 -18.74 3.64 3.38
N ASP A 130 -19.65 4.27 4.14
CA ASP A 130 -20.55 3.53 5.05
C ASP A 130 -21.52 2.64 4.27
N TRP A 131 -22.09 3.11 3.15
CA TRP A 131 -22.92 2.31 2.28
C TRP A 131 -22.19 1.09 1.73
N LEU A 132 -20.97 1.26 1.24
CA LEU A 132 -20.16 0.16 0.71
C LEU A 132 -19.85 -0.89 1.79
N HIS A 133 -19.60 -0.43 3.02
CA HIS A 133 -19.39 -1.31 4.17
C HIS A 133 -20.64 -2.12 4.51
N GLU A 134 -21.82 -1.49 4.54
CA GLU A 134 -23.10 -2.17 4.83
C GLU A 134 -23.47 -3.16 3.71
N GLU A 135 -23.22 -2.84 2.44
CA GLU A 135 -23.40 -3.78 1.32
C GLU A 135 -22.51 -5.02 1.50
N ALA A 136 -21.24 -4.83 1.88
CA ALA A 136 -20.32 -5.93 2.14
C ALA A 136 -20.81 -6.81 3.31
N LEU A 137 -21.31 -6.20 4.39
CA LEU A 137 -21.94 -6.94 5.50
C LEU A 137 -23.17 -7.72 5.04
N ALA A 138 -24.07 -7.08 4.28
CA ALA A 138 -25.29 -7.71 3.79
C ALA A 138 -25.03 -8.89 2.86
N LYS A 139 -23.94 -8.84 2.10
CA LYS A 139 -23.47 -9.92 1.19
C LYS A 139 -22.57 -10.94 1.88
N ASN A 140 -22.27 -10.76 3.17
CA ASN A 140 -21.33 -11.59 3.92
C ASN A 140 -19.93 -11.63 3.28
N VAL A 141 -19.48 -10.51 2.73
CA VAL A 141 -18.18 -10.33 2.07
C VAL A 141 -17.18 -9.72 3.05
N THR A 142 -15.95 -10.23 3.03
CA THR A 142 -14.77 -9.59 3.62
C THR A 142 -14.07 -8.77 2.55
N PHE A 143 -13.98 -7.47 2.75
CA PHE A 143 -13.05 -6.64 2.01
C PHE A 143 -11.89 -6.26 2.93
N LEU A 144 -10.75 -6.92 2.76
CA LEU A 144 -9.49 -6.57 3.45
C LEU A 144 -8.85 -5.39 2.74
N ASP A 145 -9.03 -4.22 3.32
CA ASP A 145 -8.79 -2.91 2.73
C ASP A 145 -7.37 -2.42 3.04
N GLY A 146 -6.52 -2.36 2.01
CA GLY A 146 -5.17 -1.84 2.13
C GLY A 146 -4.15 -2.84 2.69
N ILE A 147 -4.00 -4.04 2.11
CA ILE A 147 -3.01 -5.05 2.53
C ILE A 147 -1.82 -5.12 1.56
N GLY A 148 -0.79 -4.35 1.85
CA GLY A 148 0.49 -4.32 1.14
C GLY A 148 1.64 -4.10 2.09
N PHE A 149 2.49 -3.12 1.81
CA PHE A 149 3.56 -2.69 2.69
C PHE A 149 3.09 -1.59 3.67
N ALA A 150 2.66 -0.46 3.14
CA ALA A 150 1.97 0.63 3.82
C ALA A 150 0.98 1.27 2.82
N PRO A 151 -0.30 1.03 3.00
CA PRO A 151 -0.93 0.22 4.05
C PRO A 151 -0.58 -1.28 3.98
N GLY A 152 -0.71 -1.98 5.11
CA GLY A 152 -0.52 -3.42 5.22
C GLY A 152 0.40 -3.84 6.36
N ILE A 153 1.64 -4.27 6.10
CA ILE A 153 2.61 -4.67 7.15
C ILE A 153 2.73 -3.58 8.22
N SER A 154 2.78 -2.33 7.79
CA SER A 154 2.88 -1.18 8.69
C SER A 154 1.67 -1.08 9.62
N ASN A 155 0.47 -1.25 9.10
CA ASN A 155 -0.78 -1.26 9.89
C ASN A 155 -0.78 -2.41 10.91
N ILE A 156 -0.42 -3.61 10.47
CA ILE A 156 -0.41 -4.82 11.28
C ILE A 156 0.57 -4.67 12.44
N THR A 157 1.80 -4.22 12.18
CA THR A 157 2.84 -4.04 13.21
C THR A 157 2.50 -2.93 14.20
N VAL A 158 2.02 -1.77 13.73
CA VAL A 158 1.58 -0.66 14.60
C VAL A 158 0.36 -1.09 15.41
N GLY A 159 -0.61 -1.76 14.82
CA GLY A 159 -1.79 -2.29 15.48
C GLY A 159 -1.43 -3.26 16.61
N GLU A 160 -0.47 -4.15 16.37
CA GLU A 160 0.03 -5.06 17.40
C GLU A 160 0.80 -4.34 18.50
N GLY A 161 1.63 -3.35 18.16
CA GLY A 161 2.31 -2.52 19.15
C GLY A 161 1.34 -1.80 20.08
N ILE A 162 0.21 -1.33 19.56
CA ILE A 162 -0.87 -0.72 20.36
C ILE A 162 -1.49 -1.77 21.29
N ARG A 163 -1.82 -2.96 20.78
CA ARG A 163 -2.42 -4.04 21.58
C ARG A 163 -1.52 -4.55 22.73
N LYS A 164 -0.20 -4.47 22.57
CA LYS A 164 0.78 -4.87 23.59
C LYS A 164 0.89 -3.91 24.77
N LEU A 165 0.29 -2.72 24.67
CA LEU A 165 0.28 -1.68 25.71
C LEU A 165 -1.09 -1.61 26.40
N ASP A 166 -1.11 -1.24 27.70
CA ASP A 166 -2.37 -0.96 28.40
C ASP A 166 -3.03 0.32 27.87
N GLN A 167 -2.19 1.29 27.47
CA GLN A 167 -2.58 2.53 26.83
C GLN A 167 -1.48 2.96 25.87
N ALA A 168 -1.79 3.05 24.59
CA ALA A 168 -0.92 3.66 23.59
C ALA A 168 -1.15 5.18 23.54
N ASP A 169 -0.06 5.93 23.47
CA ASP A 169 -0.12 7.40 23.39
C ASP A 169 0.23 7.89 21.98
N CYS A 170 1.29 7.31 21.38
CA CYS A 170 1.82 7.79 20.12
C CYS A 170 2.18 6.61 19.21
N ALA A 171 1.86 6.73 17.92
CA ALA A 171 2.34 5.83 16.89
C ALA A 171 2.87 6.65 15.70
N VAL A 172 4.08 6.31 15.25
CA VAL A 172 4.70 6.90 14.06
C VAL A 172 5.20 5.78 13.17
N ALA A 173 4.67 5.71 11.97
CA ALA A 173 5.13 4.78 10.95
C ALA A 173 6.13 5.49 10.02
N ARG A 174 7.31 4.91 9.83
CA ARG A 174 8.30 5.36 8.86
C ARG A 174 8.54 4.24 7.88
N VAL A 175 8.09 4.42 6.65
CA VAL A 175 8.11 3.40 5.61
C VAL A 175 8.58 3.97 4.29
N GLY A 176 9.24 3.17 3.45
CA GLY A 176 9.62 3.63 2.13
C GLY A 176 10.14 2.52 1.24
N GLY A 177 9.69 2.52 -0.02
CA GLY A 177 10.36 1.84 -1.11
C GLY A 177 11.33 2.81 -1.75
N ILE A 178 12.61 2.54 -1.64
CA ILE A 178 13.71 3.41 -2.11
C ILE A 178 14.62 2.64 -3.06
N PRO A 179 15.31 3.29 -4.01
CA PRO A 179 16.37 2.63 -4.75
C PRO A 179 17.46 2.12 -3.80
N SER A 180 18.20 1.07 -4.19
CA SER A 180 19.45 0.75 -3.50
C SER A 180 20.36 1.99 -3.47
N LYS A 181 21.32 2.04 -2.56
CA LYS A 181 22.21 3.20 -2.41
C LYS A 181 22.94 3.53 -3.70
N GLU A 182 23.44 2.50 -4.38
CA GLU A 182 24.14 2.60 -5.65
C GLU A 182 23.23 3.10 -6.78
N ALA A 183 21.98 2.65 -6.80
CA ALA A 183 20.98 3.14 -7.74
C ALA A 183 20.60 4.60 -7.41
N ALA A 184 20.40 4.95 -6.14
CA ALA A 184 20.08 6.32 -5.72
C ALA A 184 21.14 7.34 -6.18
N ASP A 185 22.41 6.97 -6.16
CA ASP A 185 23.51 7.85 -6.58
C ASP A 185 23.54 8.11 -8.10
N ARG A 186 22.83 7.28 -8.89
CA ARG A 186 22.73 7.40 -10.35
C ARG A 186 21.51 8.19 -10.83
N HIS A 187 20.52 8.37 -9.97
CA HIS A 187 19.24 8.98 -10.35
C HIS A 187 19.05 10.39 -9.79
N PRO A 188 18.38 11.29 -10.56
CA PRO A 188 17.92 12.58 -10.03
C PRO A 188 17.06 12.40 -8.80
N LEU A 189 17.07 13.37 -7.89
CA LEU A 189 16.31 13.33 -6.64
C LEU A 189 16.65 12.13 -5.75
N ARG A 190 17.73 11.39 -6.06
CA ARG A 190 18.07 10.11 -5.40
C ARG A 190 16.87 9.15 -5.35
N TYR A 191 16.09 9.15 -6.41
CA TYR A 191 14.83 8.41 -6.55
C TYR A 191 14.77 7.64 -7.86
N MET A 192 14.24 6.45 -7.79
CA MET A 192 13.93 5.58 -8.92
C MET A 192 12.47 5.15 -8.82
N ILE A 193 11.79 5.03 -9.95
CA ILE A 193 10.39 4.63 -9.98
C ILE A 193 10.27 3.15 -9.61
N THR A 194 9.74 2.89 -8.43
CA THR A 194 9.44 1.54 -7.94
C THR A 194 7.97 1.14 -8.17
N TRP A 195 7.08 2.14 -8.25
CA TRP A 195 5.65 2.00 -8.48
C TRP A 195 5.07 3.24 -9.20
N ALA A 196 3.78 3.56 -9.10
CA ALA A 196 3.09 4.63 -9.84
C ALA A 196 3.60 6.04 -9.49
N PHE A 197 4.51 6.60 -10.29
CA PHE A 197 5.20 7.85 -9.96
C PHE A 197 4.28 9.09 -10.00
N ASP A 198 3.29 9.13 -10.88
CA ASP A 198 2.30 10.23 -10.90
C ASP A 198 1.54 10.29 -9.58
N HIS A 199 1.16 9.13 -9.02
CA HIS A 199 0.52 9.03 -7.72
C HIS A 199 1.44 9.55 -6.59
N VAL A 200 2.71 9.15 -6.57
CA VAL A 200 3.71 9.64 -5.60
C VAL A 200 3.82 11.18 -5.62
N LEU A 201 3.84 11.80 -6.81
CA LEU A 201 3.89 13.27 -6.88
C LEU A 201 2.60 13.93 -6.38
N ARG A 202 1.45 13.30 -6.58
CA ARG A 202 0.17 13.79 -6.02
C ARG A 202 0.21 13.78 -4.49
N GLU A 203 0.62 12.65 -3.90
CA GLU A 203 0.76 12.51 -2.45
C GLU A 203 1.64 13.59 -1.82
N TYR A 204 2.66 14.07 -2.53
CA TYR A 204 3.53 15.14 -2.04
C TYR A 204 2.87 16.53 -2.04
N MET A 205 1.76 16.71 -2.76
CA MET A 205 1.09 18.01 -2.97
C MET A 205 -0.19 18.18 -2.16
N ILE A 206 -0.70 17.13 -1.55
CA ILE A 206 -1.97 17.17 -0.83
C ILE A 206 -1.84 17.75 0.57
N ARG A 207 -2.99 18.10 1.13
CA ARG A 207 -3.17 18.26 2.57
C ARG A 207 -3.83 17.00 3.11
N LEU A 208 -3.30 16.44 4.18
CA LEU A 208 -3.76 15.20 4.77
C LEU A 208 -4.01 15.35 6.27
N ASN A 209 -4.79 14.42 6.79
CA ASN A 209 -5.10 14.37 8.22
C ASN A 209 -4.06 13.53 8.97
N VAL A 210 -3.68 14.01 10.16
CA VAL A 210 -2.88 13.30 11.16
C VAL A 210 -3.54 13.47 12.54
N ILE A 211 -3.12 12.71 13.54
CA ILE A 211 -3.52 12.95 14.92
C ILE A 211 -2.42 13.73 15.64
N LYS A 212 -2.78 14.88 16.23
CA LYS A 212 -1.90 15.69 17.11
C LYS A 212 -2.67 16.15 18.33
N ASP A 213 -2.07 16.01 19.52
CA ASP A 213 -2.74 16.34 20.80
C ASP A 213 -4.13 15.70 20.92
N GLY A 214 -4.30 14.45 20.46
CA GLY A 214 -5.58 13.71 20.49
C GLY A 214 -6.66 14.26 19.55
N LYS A 215 -6.27 15.01 18.53
CA LYS A 215 -7.21 15.59 17.54
C LYS A 215 -6.74 15.32 16.11
N ILE A 216 -7.70 15.08 15.24
CA ILE A 216 -7.44 15.07 13.80
C ILE A 216 -7.16 16.51 13.37
N VAL A 217 -5.98 16.74 12.78
CA VAL A 217 -5.56 18.02 12.24
C VAL A 217 -5.04 17.83 10.81
N GLU A 218 -5.31 18.82 9.96
CA GLU A 218 -4.84 18.81 8.58
C GLU A 218 -3.45 19.45 8.50
N VAL A 219 -2.52 18.78 7.82
CA VAL A 219 -1.14 19.22 7.59
C VAL A 219 -0.79 19.12 6.11
N ASP A 220 0.23 19.86 5.68
CA ASP A 220 0.74 19.73 4.31
C ASP A 220 1.58 18.44 4.19
N ALA A 221 1.38 17.70 3.11
CA ALA A 221 2.26 16.59 2.77
C ALA A 221 3.69 17.08 2.55
N SER A 222 4.67 16.16 2.74
CA SER A 222 6.10 16.46 2.73
C SER A 222 6.56 17.48 3.81
N SER A 223 5.71 17.73 4.82
CA SER A 223 6.07 18.51 6.00
C SER A 223 6.79 17.65 7.05
N GLU A 224 7.30 18.31 8.10
CA GLU A 224 8.01 17.67 9.22
C GLU A 224 9.12 16.71 8.77
N CYS A 225 9.93 17.15 7.80
CA CYS A 225 11.06 16.37 7.34
C CYS A 225 12.08 16.20 8.48
N GLU A 226 12.46 14.95 8.74
CA GLU A 226 13.45 14.60 9.76
C GLU A 226 14.45 13.56 9.24
N GLY A 227 15.71 13.69 9.64
CA GLY A 227 16.74 12.70 9.37
C GLY A 227 16.86 11.69 10.51
N PHE A 228 17.13 10.43 10.17
CA PHE A 228 17.38 9.38 11.16
C PHE A 228 18.44 8.40 10.69
N LYS A 229 19.00 7.64 11.63
CA LYS A 229 19.97 6.59 11.33
C LYS A 229 19.32 5.21 11.48
N PHE A 230 19.35 4.43 10.40
CA PHE A 230 18.88 3.04 10.41
C PHE A 230 20.07 2.10 10.63
N THR A 231 20.02 1.27 11.70
CA THR A 231 21.16 0.43 12.14
C THR A 231 20.77 -1.03 12.36
N LYS A 232 19.63 -1.47 11.84
CA LYS A 232 19.17 -2.86 11.96
C LYS A 232 19.54 -3.66 10.71
N PHE A 233 19.44 -4.97 10.77
CA PHE A 233 19.73 -5.88 9.66
C PHE A 233 21.14 -5.70 9.06
N GLY A 234 22.13 -5.32 9.90
CA GLY A 234 23.49 -5.06 9.45
C GLY A 234 23.69 -3.74 8.71
N GLN A 235 22.64 -2.93 8.55
CA GLN A 235 22.70 -1.63 7.89
C GLN A 235 23.29 -0.54 8.78
N ASN A 236 23.78 0.51 8.16
CA ASN A 236 24.31 1.70 8.85
C ASN A 236 24.05 2.94 8.00
N GLU A 237 22.77 3.16 7.66
CA GLU A 237 22.37 4.15 6.69
C GLU A 237 21.75 5.38 7.35
N VAL A 238 22.02 6.55 6.77
CA VAL A 238 21.33 7.79 7.12
C VAL A 238 20.20 7.96 6.11
N LEU A 239 19.00 8.13 6.61
CA LEU A 239 17.77 8.28 5.85
C LEU A 239 17.03 9.53 6.30
N GLU A 240 16.09 10.00 5.53
CA GLU A 240 15.17 11.08 5.87
C GLU A 240 13.72 10.66 5.62
N CYS A 241 12.78 11.23 6.36
CA CYS A 241 11.36 10.99 6.13
C CYS A 241 10.55 12.27 6.32
N ALA A 242 9.38 12.33 5.69
CA ALA A 242 8.44 13.43 5.83
C ALA A 242 7.00 12.88 5.83
N ILE A 243 6.06 13.63 6.39
CA ILE A 243 4.65 13.23 6.47
C ILE A 243 4.08 13.04 5.06
N THR A 244 3.44 11.89 4.85
CA THR A 244 2.70 11.52 3.64
C THR A 244 1.46 10.70 4.01
N PRO A 245 0.47 10.54 3.13
CA PRO A 245 -0.59 9.57 3.33
C PRO A 245 -0.02 8.14 3.20
N GLY A 246 -0.61 7.18 3.90
CA GLY A 246 -0.20 5.78 3.77
C GLY A 246 -0.93 4.84 4.71
N MET A 247 -1.52 5.36 5.80
CA MET A 247 -2.27 4.56 6.77
C MET A 247 -3.51 5.32 7.27
N PRO A 248 -4.42 5.78 6.39
CA PRO A 248 -5.53 6.66 6.77
C PRO A 248 -6.55 6.00 7.70
N SER A 249 -6.65 4.67 7.73
CA SER A 249 -7.56 3.93 8.62
C SER A 249 -7.31 4.23 10.10
N PHE A 250 -6.07 4.46 10.53
CA PHE A 250 -5.73 4.73 11.93
C PHE A 250 -6.42 5.96 12.52
N LEU A 251 -6.71 6.97 11.70
CA LEU A 251 -7.46 8.15 12.13
C LEU A 251 -8.84 7.80 12.69
N TYR A 252 -9.40 6.67 12.27
CA TYR A 252 -10.76 6.23 12.58
C TYR A 252 -10.79 4.97 13.44
N THR A 253 -9.80 4.10 13.32
CA THR A 253 -9.71 2.84 14.06
C THR A 253 -8.98 2.98 15.40
N ARG A 254 -8.16 4.03 15.55
CA ARG A 254 -7.37 4.34 16.76
C ARG A 254 -7.48 5.83 17.16
N PRO A 255 -8.69 6.38 17.27
CA PRO A 255 -8.90 7.80 17.56
C PRO A 255 -8.44 8.21 18.98
N GLU A 256 -8.16 7.24 19.85
CA GLU A 256 -7.63 7.45 21.20
C GLU A 256 -6.16 7.88 21.25
N LEU A 257 -5.41 7.72 20.16
CA LEU A 257 -4.01 8.14 20.09
C LEU A 257 -3.87 9.65 20.29
N GLN A 258 -2.82 10.07 20.99
CA GLN A 258 -2.46 11.48 21.10
C GLN A 258 -1.70 11.96 19.88
N GLU A 259 -0.85 11.09 19.31
CA GLU A 259 -0.07 11.38 18.11
C GLU A 259 -0.14 10.20 17.15
N PHE A 260 -0.45 10.47 15.88
CA PHE A 260 -0.31 9.51 14.79
C PHE A 260 0.08 10.20 13.49
N ALA A 261 1.12 9.70 12.86
CA ALA A 261 1.51 10.08 11.50
C ALA A 261 2.21 8.91 10.79
N GLU A 262 1.97 8.81 9.49
CA GLU A 262 2.83 8.06 8.57
C GLU A 262 3.83 9.03 7.93
N LYS A 263 5.07 8.57 7.72
CA LYS A 263 6.16 9.33 7.10
C LYS A 263 6.86 8.47 6.04
N THR A 264 6.87 8.93 4.81
CA THR A 264 7.62 8.25 3.74
C THR A 264 9.12 8.46 3.88
N VAL A 265 9.85 7.34 3.90
CA VAL A 265 11.32 7.32 3.98
C VAL A 265 11.94 7.49 2.60
N ARG A 266 13.01 8.29 2.53
CA ARG A 266 13.82 8.54 1.32
C ARG A 266 15.30 8.67 1.67
N TRP A 267 16.16 8.64 0.65
CA TRP A 267 17.57 9.01 0.79
C TRP A 267 17.73 10.51 1.01
N PRO A 268 18.72 10.95 1.83
CA PRO A 268 18.95 12.37 2.10
C PRO A 268 19.13 13.21 0.82
N GLY A 269 18.43 14.34 0.78
CA GLY A 269 18.40 15.27 -0.36
C GLY A 269 17.17 15.11 -1.27
N HIS A 270 16.40 14.04 -1.11
CA HIS A 270 15.14 13.87 -1.86
C HIS A 270 14.12 14.95 -1.49
N TRP A 271 13.84 15.10 -0.20
CA TRP A 271 12.83 16.06 0.29
C TRP A 271 13.21 17.51 0.02
N GLU A 272 14.51 17.85 0.04
CA GLU A 272 15.00 19.18 -0.36
C GLU A 272 14.73 19.43 -1.86
N GLY A 273 14.96 18.41 -2.70
CA GLY A 273 14.63 18.48 -4.13
C GLY A 273 13.14 18.65 -4.38
N ILE A 274 12.29 17.88 -3.71
CA ILE A 274 10.82 18.00 -3.80
C ILE A 274 10.34 19.39 -3.33
N LYS A 275 10.86 19.86 -2.19
CA LYS A 275 10.56 21.19 -1.69
C LYS A 275 10.89 22.28 -2.72
N THR A 276 12.05 22.20 -3.35
CA THR A 276 12.44 23.14 -4.41
C THR A 276 11.48 23.11 -5.57
N LEU A 277 11.07 21.91 -6.04
CA LEU A 277 10.10 21.77 -7.14
C LEU A 277 8.72 22.35 -6.77
N LYS A 278 8.29 22.20 -5.51
CA LYS A 278 7.05 22.82 -5.00
C LYS A 278 7.16 24.35 -5.01
N GLU A 279 8.22 24.88 -4.43
CA GLU A 279 8.41 26.34 -4.28
C GLU A 279 8.50 27.09 -5.60
N ILE A 280 9.03 26.47 -6.66
CA ILE A 280 9.07 27.06 -8.00
C ILE A 280 7.82 26.77 -8.84
N GLY A 281 6.80 26.10 -8.27
CA GLY A 281 5.52 25.79 -8.94
C GLY A 281 5.57 24.67 -9.98
N MET A 282 6.64 23.87 -10.01
CA MET A 282 6.76 22.77 -10.99
C MET A 282 5.86 21.58 -10.70
N LEU A 283 5.27 21.52 -9.52
CA LEU A 283 4.29 20.48 -9.14
C LEU A 283 2.83 20.98 -9.23
N ASP A 284 2.60 22.23 -9.67
CA ASP A 284 1.26 22.79 -9.77
C ASP A 284 0.46 22.16 -10.90
N LEU A 285 -0.86 22.02 -10.65
CA LEU A 285 -1.83 21.48 -11.61
C LEU A 285 -2.48 22.58 -12.46
N GLU A 286 -2.47 23.84 -11.99
CA GLU A 286 -3.05 24.96 -12.73
C GLU A 286 -2.23 25.23 -13.99
N PRO A 287 -2.85 25.14 -15.20
CA PRO A 287 -2.11 25.29 -16.44
C PRO A 287 -1.55 26.70 -16.61
N VAL A 288 -0.29 26.80 -17.02
CA VAL A 288 0.34 28.03 -17.51
C VAL A 288 0.30 28.07 -19.03
N GLU A 289 0.16 29.28 -19.60
CA GLU A 289 0.15 29.45 -21.05
C GLU A 289 1.57 29.70 -21.56
N ILE A 290 2.04 28.86 -22.48
CA ILE A 290 3.34 28.96 -23.14
C ILE A 290 3.09 28.96 -24.64
N GLN A 291 3.32 30.11 -25.31
CA GLN A 291 3.14 30.27 -26.77
C GLN A 291 1.75 29.85 -27.26
N GLY A 292 0.69 30.15 -26.48
CA GLY A 292 -0.69 29.80 -26.81
C GLY A 292 -1.11 28.37 -26.48
N ILE A 293 -0.24 27.57 -25.87
CA ILE A 293 -0.54 26.21 -25.41
C ILE A 293 -0.65 26.24 -23.88
N LYS A 294 -1.73 25.68 -23.33
CA LYS A 294 -1.92 25.49 -21.88
C LYS A 294 -1.36 24.18 -21.46
N ILE A 295 -0.42 24.19 -20.51
CA ILE A 295 0.27 23.02 -19.99
C ILE A 295 0.32 23.14 -18.47
N ALA A 296 -0.10 22.12 -17.73
CA ALA A 296 0.15 22.04 -16.30
C ALA A 296 1.65 21.84 -16.04
N PRO A 297 2.27 22.62 -15.14
CA PRO A 297 3.70 22.45 -14.81
C PRO A 297 4.07 21.03 -14.43
N ARG A 298 3.22 20.35 -13.63
CA ARG A 298 3.42 18.96 -13.23
C ARG A 298 3.45 18.00 -14.42
N ASP A 299 2.55 18.16 -15.41
CA ASP A 299 2.52 17.29 -16.59
C ASP A 299 3.78 17.44 -17.43
N PHE A 300 4.27 18.68 -17.55
CA PHE A 300 5.55 18.96 -18.19
C PHE A 300 6.71 18.33 -17.42
N LEU A 301 6.75 18.48 -16.09
CA LEU A 301 7.79 17.89 -15.25
C LEU A 301 7.79 16.36 -15.40
N LEU A 302 6.63 15.70 -15.32
CA LEU A 302 6.49 14.26 -15.50
C LEU A 302 7.09 13.80 -16.82
N ALA A 303 6.70 14.44 -17.93
CA ALA A 303 7.22 14.10 -19.26
C ALA A 303 8.75 14.20 -19.37
N VAL A 304 9.38 15.11 -18.61
CA VAL A 304 10.83 15.33 -18.63
C VAL A 304 11.57 14.42 -17.67
N ILE A 305 11.04 14.17 -16.47
CA ILE A 305 11.76 13.49 -15.38
C ILE A 305 11.53 11.98 -15.38
N GLU A 306 10.32 11.52 -15.72
CA GLU A 306 9.96 10.10 -15.66
C GLU A 306 10.93 9.20 -16.45
N PRO A 307 11.36 9.53 -17.69
CA PRO A 307 12.35 8.75 -18.40
C PRO A 307 13.71 8.65 -17.70
N LYS A 308 14.05 9.63 -16.84
CA LYS A 308 15.32 9.68 -16.11
C LYS A 308 15.26 8.94 -14.78
N LEU A 309 14.05 8.63 -14.30
CA LEU A 309 13.80 7.91 -13.05
C LEU A 309 13.48 6.44 -13.30
N GLN A 310 13.40 6.00 -14.57
CA GLN A 310 13.24 4.58 -14.89
C GLN A 310 14.48 3.80 -14.43
N PRO A 311 14.27 2.57 -13.91
CA PRO A 311 15.40 1.71 -13.53
C PRO A 311 16.39 1.51 -14.69
N LEU A 312 17.67 1.67 -14.40
CA LEU A 312 18.76 1.31 -15.30
C LEU A 312 19.14 -0.17 -15.12
N GLU A 313 19.93 -0.71 -16.03
CA GLU A 313 20.42 -2.08 -15.89
C GLU A 313 21.23 -2.25 -14.59
N GLY A 314 20.86 -3.25 -13.80
CA GLY A 314 21.45 -3.54 -12.50
C GLY A 314 20.93 -2.68 -11.34
N ASP A 315 19.96 -1.80 -11.56
CA ASP A 315 19.30 -1.09 -10.47
C ASP A 315 18.40 -2.04 -9.68
N THR A 316 18.43 -1.89 -8.35
CA THR A 316 17.58 -2.60 -7.40
C THR A 316 16.92 -1.62 -6.44
N ASP A 317 15.94 -2.08 -5.71
CA ASP A 317 15.23 -1.33 -4.70
C ASP A 317 15.30 -2.01 -3.33
N VAL A 318 14.97 -1.24 -2.31
CA VAL A 318 14.91 -1.65 -0.91
C VAL A 318 13.60 -1.15 -0.32
N CYS A 319 12.92 -2.01 0.46
CA CYS A 319 11.86 -1.59 1.35
C CYS A 319 12.42 -1.42 2.76
N VAL A 320 12.20 -0.26 3.36
CA VAL A 320 12.64 0.06 4.72
C VAL A 320 11.46 0.47 5.58
N MET A 321 11.39 -0.07 6.80
CA MET A 321 10.36 0.28 7.78
C MET A 321 11.01 0.48 9.15
N TRP A 322 10.57 1.53 9.84
CA TRP A 322 10.80 1.74 11.27
C TRP A 322 9.55 2.34 11.89
N ASN A 323 8.69 1.48 12.40
CA ASN A 323 7.49 1.89 13.10
C ASN A 323 7.74 1.96 14.60
N THR A 324 7.21 2.97 15.25
CA THR A 324 7.38 3.20 16.68
C THR A 324 6.01 3.38 17.33
N VAL A 325 5.74 2.64 18.39
CA VAL A 325 4.57 2.84 19.26
C VAL A 325 5.05 3.12 20.67
N THR A 326 4.52 4.16 21.32
CA THR A 326 4.84 4.47 22.72
C THR A 326 3.58 4.53 23.55
N GLY A 327 3.70 4.16 24.82
CA GLY A 327 2.56 4.16 25.72
C GLY A 327 2.91 3.60 27.09
N THR A 328 1.93 3.15 27.84
CA THR A 328 2.07 2.61 29.20
C THR A 328 1.72 1.15 29.23
N LYS A 329 2.54 0.35 29.91
CA LYS A 329 2.29 -1.06 30.25
C LYS A 329 2.70 -1.28 31.70
N ASP A 330 1.81 -1.89 32.49
CA ASP A 330 2.04 -2.15 33.93
C ASP A 330 2.48 -0.88 34.69
N GLY A 331 1.88 0.27 34.35
CA GLY A 331 2.16 1.56 34.96
C GLY A 331 3.52 2.19 34.58
N LYS A 332 4.26 1.63 33.62
CA LYS A 332 5.55 2.13 33.12
C LYS A 332 5.46 2.52 31.65
N LYS A 333 6.22 3.54 31.28
CA LYS A 333 6.32 3.93 29.87
C LYS A 333 7.19 2.92 29.10
N HIS A 334 6.72 2.56 27.92
CA HIS A 334 7.40 1.66 27.00
C HIS A 334 7.41 2.25 25.60
N ARG A 335 8.41 1.83 24.84
CA ARG A 335 8.52 2.03 23.41
C ARG A 335 8.65 0.67 22.73
N ILE A 336 7.85 0.47 21.70
CA ILE A 336 7.90 -0.72 20.85
C ILE A 336 8.28 -0.26 19.46
N ASP A 337 9.35 -0.82 18.92
CA ASP A 337 9.85 -0.52 17.59
C ASP A 337 9.76 -1.77 16.72
N TYR A 338 9.31 -1.59 15.47
CA TYR A 338 9.29 -2.61 14.44
C TYR A 338 10.17 -2.15 13.28
N TYR A 339 11.05 -3.04 12.82
CA TYR A 339 11.97 -2.76 11.74
C TYR A 339 11.85 -3.77 10.62
N LEU A 340 12.01 -3.32 9.38
CA LEU A 340 12.17 -4.13 8.20
C LEU A 340 13.24 -3.50 7.29
N TRP A 341 14.05 -4.36 6.70
CA TRP A 341 14.93 -4.02 5.58
C TRP A 341 14.89 -5.21 4.61
N ASP A 342 14.19 -5.05 3.49
CA ASP A 342 14.08 -6.07 2.45
C ASP A 342 14.72 -5.54 1.17
N GLU A 343 15.43 -6.40 0.47
CA GLU A 343 16.12 -6.09 -0.78
C GLU A 343 15.48 -6.86 -1.94
N ALA A 344 15.64 -6.35 -3.15
CA ALA A 344 15.16 -7.03 -4.36
C ALA A 344 15.77 -8.43 -4.48
N ASP A 345 14.96 -9.40 -4.91
CA ASP A 345 15.44 -10.73 -5.29
C ASP A 345 15.92 -10.69 -6.73
N THR A 346 17.24 -10.56 -6.90
CA THR A 346 17.87 -10.44 -8.21
C THR A 346 17.91 -11.76 -8.99
N GLU A 347 17.80 -12.91 -8.32
CA GLU A 347 17.75 -14.23 -8.97
C GLU A 347 16.39 -14.45 -9.63
N LEU A 348 15.33 -14.04 -8.96
CA LEU A 348 13.96 -14.10 -9.46
C LEU A 348 13.58 -12.89 -10.31
N GLY A 349 14.34 -11.79 -10.21
CA GLY A 349 14.03 -10.53 -10.86
C GLY A 349 12.79 -9.85 -10.28
N ILE A 350 12.54 -10.00 -8.97
CA ILE A 350 11.42 -9.37 -8.26
C ILE A 350 11.96 -8.23 -7.41
N SER A 351 11.42 -7.02 -7.59
CA SER A 351 11.77 -5.86 -6.76
C SER A 351 11.33 -6.07 -5.31
N SER A 352 12.04 -5.44 -4.36
CA SER A 352 11.66 -5.46 -2.95
C SER A 352 10.23 -4.96 -2.76
N MET A 353 9.86 -3.84 -3.41
CA MET A 353 8.50 -3.30 -3.35
C MET A 353 7.46 -4.33 -3.80
N ALA A 354 7.71 -5.07 -4.89
CA ALA A 354 6.78 -6.08 -5.38
C ALA A 354 6.70 -7.30 -4.45
N ARG A 355 7.81 -7.68 -3.80
CA ARG A 355 7.84 -8.75 -2.78
C ARG A 355 7.02 -8.36 -1.56
N VAL A 356 7.41 -7.27 -0.90
CA VAL A 356 6.82 -6.83 0.37
C VAL A 356 5.34 -6.51 0.22
N THR A 357 4.96 -5.82 -0.85
CA THR A 357 3.55 -5.46 -1.12
C THR A 357 2.74 -6.67 -1.64
N GLY A 358 3.24 -7.33 -2.69
CA GLY A 358 2.50 -8.41 -3.35
C GLY A 358 2.36 -9.65 -2.48
N PHE A 359 3.39 -10.05 -1.74
CA PHE A 359 3.32 -11.24 -0.89
C PHE A 359 2.41 -11.01 0.32
N SER A 360 2.37 -9.79 0.87
CA SER A 360 1.43 -9.45 1.94
C SER A 360 -0.02 -9.55 1.47
N ALA A 361 -0.32 -9.06 0.26
CA ALA A 361 -1.64 -9.21 -0.33
C ALA A 361 -2.00 -10.69 -0.61
N ALA A 362 -1.02 -11.49 -1.06
CA ALA A 362 -1.20 -12.93 -1.22
C ALA A 362 -1.51 -13.63 0.11
N ILE A 363 -0.81 -13.28 1.20
CA ILE A 363 -1.07 -13.81 2.55
C ILE A 363 -2.48 -13.40 3.00
N GLY A 364 -2.88 -12.15 2.80
CA GLY A 364 -4.24 -11.68 3.13
C GLY A 364 -5.32 -12.50 2.41
N ALA A 365 -5.15 -12.72 1.10
CA ALA A 365 -6.07 -13.53 0.30
C ALA A 365 -6.11 -15.00 0.78
N LEU A 366 -4.95 -15.59 1.11
CA LEU A 366 -4.87 -16.95 1.66
C LEU A 366 -5.56 -17.05 3.03
N PHE A 367 -5.41 -16.04 3.89
CA PHE A 367 -6.03 -16.07 5.22
C PHE A 367 -7.56 -15.95 5.14
N ILE A 368 -8.08 -15.16 4.20
CA ILE A 368 -9.51 -15.14 3.92
C ILE A 368 -9.97 -16.49 3.36
N GLY A 369 -9.34 -17.00 2.31
CA GLY A 369 -9.72 -18.25 1.67
C GLY A 369 -9.59 -19.49 2.55
N ARG A 370 -8.71 -19.44 3.56
CA ARG A 370 -8.54 -20.48 4.61
C ARG A 370 -9.47 -20.29 5.80
N GLY A 371 -10.32 -19.23 5.79
CA GLY A 371 -11.24 -18.92 6.89
C GLY A 371 -10.55 -18.45 8.17
N LYS A 372 -9.29 -17.96 8.11
CA LYS A 372 -8.59 -17.36 9.25
C LYS A 372 -9.12 -15.95 9.52
N ILE A 373 -9.29 -15.12 8.49
CA ILE A 373 -9.96 -13.83 8.61
C ILE A 373 -11.46 -14.04 8.38
N THR A 374 -12.25 -13.83 9.43
CA THR A 374 -13.70 -14.09 9.44
C THR A 374 -14.54 -12.81 9.55
N LYS A 375 -13.92 -11.67 9.84
CA LYS A 375 -14.59 -10.37 9.92
C LYS A 375 -15.16 -10.00 8.57
N LYS A 376 -16.40 -9.47 8.55
CA LYS A 376 -17.10 -9.07 7.33
C LYS A 376 -17.20 -7.55 7.23
N GLY A 377 -17.49 -7.04 6.05
CA GLY A 377 -17.48 -5.61 5.75
C GLY A 377 -16.11 -5.15 5.27
N ILE A 378 -15.88 -3.85 5.25
CA ILE A 378 -14.55 -3.24 5.00
C ILE A 378 -13.73 -3.36 6.29
N VAL A 379 -12.62 -4.07 6.23
CA VAL A 379 -11.78 -4.41 7.39
C VAL A 379 -10.34 -3.98 7.09
N PRO A 380 -9.80 -2.99 7.80
CA PRO A 380 -8.40 -2.60 7.62
C PRO A 380 -7.46 -3.61 8.31
N PRO A 381 -6.17 -3.68 7.90
CA PRO A 381 -5.24 -4.70 8.38
C PRO A 381 -5.02 -4.70 9.89
N GLU A 382 -4.97 -3.55 10.54
CA GLU A 382 -4.81 -3.43 12.00
C GLU A 382 -5.96 -4.05 12.79
N ASP A 383 -7.13 -4.22 12.17
CA ASP A 383 -8.29 -4.87 12.77
C ASP A 383 -8.49 -6.32 12.28
N ALA A 384 -7.98 -6.64 11.10
CA ALA A 384 -8.05 -8.00 10.54
C ALA A 384 -7.08 -8.96 11.24
N PHE A 385 -5.88 -8.47 11.57
CA PHE A 385 -4.80 -9.25 12.17
C PHE A 385 -4.71 -8.92 13.67
N ASP A 386 -5.44 -9.70 14.49
CA ASP A 386 -5.26 -9.67 15.95
C ASP A 386 -4.00 -10.44 16.37
N SER A 387 -3.71 -10.51 17.68
CA SER A 387 -2.45 -11.07 18.18
C SER A 387 -2.16 -12.50 17.71
N GLU A 388 -3.19 -13.36 17.55
CA GLU A 388 -3.02 -14.73 17.05
C GLU A 388 -2.67 -14.72 15.54
N LEU A 389 -3.44 -13.99 14.76
CA LEU A 389 -3.19 -13.84 13.31
C LEU A 389 -1.94 -13.02 13.01
N TYR A 390 -1.49 -12.17 13.92
CA TYR A 390 -0.23 -11.44 13.80
C TYR A 390 0.97 -12.40 13.73
N GLU A 391 1.06 -13.35 14.65
CA GLU A 391 2.15 -14.33 14.65
C GLU A 391 2.10 -15.21 13.39
N ASP A 392 0.90 -15.69 13.02
CA ASP A 392 0.71 -16.43 11.76
C ASP A 392 1.15 -15.63 10.52
N PHE A 393 0.90 -14.31 10.52
CA PHE A 393 1.31 -13.43 9.44
C PHE A 393 2.83 -13.27 9.37
N LEU A 394 3.49 -13.11 10.52
CA LEU A 394 4.96 -13.06 10.60
C LEU A 394 5.61 -14.36 10.11
N ASP A 395 5.07 -15.50 10.51
CA ASP A 395 5.53 -16.81 10.04
C ASP A 395 5.43 -16.92 8.50
N GLU A 396 4.32 -16.47 7.93
CA GLU A 396 4.13 -16.47 6.48
C GLU A 396 5.08 -15.50 5.76
N LEU A 397 5.41 -14.35 6.36
CA LEU A 397 6.43 -13.44 5.83
C LEU A 397 7.83 -14.08 5.88
N GLU A 398 8.18 -14.72 6.99
CA GLU A 398 9.48 -15.38 7.17
C GLU A 398 9.68 -16.54 6.18
N LEU A 399 8.63 -17.32 5.87
CA LEU A 399 8.64 -18.34 4.81
C LEU A 399 8.97 -17.75 3.43
N ARG A 400 8.78 -16.44 3.24
CA ARG A 400 9.08 -15.69 2.02
C ARG A 400 10.38 -14.89 2.12
N ASN A 401 11.17 -15.13 3.17
CA ASN A 401 12.39 -14.40 3.51
C ASN A 401 12.16 -12.88 3.68
N ILE A 402 11.04 -12.50 4.29
CA ILE A 402 10.74 -11.14 4.71
C ILE A 402 10.68 -11.14 6.23
N SER A 403 11.67 -10.52 6.87
CA SER A 403 11.82 -10.56 8.33
C SER A 403 11.44 -9.22 8.97
N ILE A 404 10.71 -9.28 10.07
CA ILE A 404 10.38 -8.12 10.92
C ILE A 404 11.07 -8.29 12.26
N LEU A 405 11.83 -7.27 12.67
CA LEU A 405 12.46 -7.23 13.99
C LEU A 405 11.61 -6.36 14.92
N GLU A 406 11.20 -6.91 16.06
CA GLU A 406 10.52 -6.20 17.13
C GLU A 406 11.50 -5.92 18.29
N GLU A 407 11.45 -4.71 18.84
CA GLU A 407 12.19 -4.34 20.05
C GLU A 407 11.28 -3.63 21.04
N ILE A 408 11.26 -4.09 22.29
CA ILE A 408 10.52 -3.44 23.38
C ILE A 408 11.50 -2.84 24.35
N THR A 409 11.41 -1.51 24.54
CA THR A 409 12.31 -0.75 25.40
C THR A 409 11.51 -0.06 26.50
N PRO A 410 11.77 -0.34 27.81
CA PRO A 410 11.24 0.47 28.89
C PRO A 410 11.82 1.89 28.82
N LEU A 411 10.96 2.88 28.91
CA LEU A 411 11.35 4.28 29.02
C LEU A 411 11.38 4.65 30.51
N GLY A 412 12.55 5.07 31.00
CA GLY A 412 12.79 5.37 32.43
C GLY A 412 12.02 6.57 32.96
#